data_0fb82a86e03599cd67da89fd69c95305
#
_entry.id   0fb82a86e03599cd67da89fd69c95305
#
_cell.length_a   1.000
_cell.length_b   1.000
_cell.length_c   1.000
_cell.angle_alpha   90.00
_cell.angle_beta   90.00
_cell.angle_gamma   90.00
#
_symmetry.space_group_name_H-M   'P 1'
#
loop_
_entity.id
_entity.type
_entity.pdbx_description
1 polymer ?
#
loop_
_entity_poly.entity_id
_entity_poly.type
_entity_poly.pdbx_seq_one_letter_code
_entity_poly.pdbx_strand_id
1 'polypeptide(L)'
;ALFSAASPDGTNQQVFFSLKLPNTEHLFAILVLVFQQSLEDLGTPLQDVTFCVIDLETTGGKRNADEITEIGAIKYRGGEVLGTFQTLVDPGRSIPPEITVLTGITSAMVHRAPRVEQVLPTLLEFLGDAVIVGHNVGFDVAFLNSALARSGRNAWSGTKVDTLAIARRLIRDEAPNHKLSTLAKYLRFPNQPSHRALDDAKATGDLLHYLLERASALGVLGLDDLAQLPKIQRHPQAKKLRLTESLPRKPGVYRFLNERGEVLYVGKATNLRARVRSYFSSDRRRKVEQLLRETQKIEHDICSGTLEAEVLEVRQIQKFRPRFNRRSKNWPKYAYVKLTLGERFPRLSVVREQKDDEAFYLGPVSSHSTARDIVDAIEAVVPLRRCTQRVPKTATAGPCVSAQIGTSVCPCSGKVTEESYSEIVDYALSALSKHPERLLHPLREKMTALASQQRFEEASELRERAAALSNALQRANQVEVLRSAGRIVLEVPDEGTTTLLQGQLVENIADSNELESCRISNNPLKTTDKKEIDELWCVATWLNARAPELRLLHCDAPLFSQYPSLDDFRQTKSRLIRPGR
;
A
#
# COMPACT_ATOMS: atom_id res chain seq x y z
N ALA A 1 17.80 9.93 -34.28
CA ALA A 1 17.31 10.54 -35.53
C ALA A 1 16.71 9.44 -36.40
N LEU A 2 15.42 9.54 -36.59
CA LEU A 2 14.62 8.72 -37.51
C LEU A 2 15.12 8.86 -38.95
N PHE A 3 15.08 7.76 -39.71
CA PHE A 3 14.64 7.80 -41.11
C PHE A 3 13.98 6.47 -41.48
N SER A 4 12.73 6.57 -41.88
CA SER A 4 11.90 5.57 -42.55
C SER A 4 12.29 5.55 -44.04
N ALA A 5 12.46 4.35 -44.60
CA ALA A 5 12.30 4.14 -46.03
C ALA A 5 11.64 2.77 -46.25
N ALA A 6 10.43 2.82 -46.74
CA ALA A 6 9.75 1.66 -47.31
C ALA A 6 10.30 1.39 -48.71
N SER A 7 10.48 0.11 -49.05
CA SER A 7 10.65 -0.34 -50.45
C SER A 7 9.76 -1.56 -50.70
N PRO A 8 9.11 -1.63 -51.85
CA PRO A 8 8.10 -2.60 -52.17
C PRO A 8 8.74 -3.78 -52.87
N ASP A 9 8.86 -4.91 -52.21
CA ASP A 9 8.85 -6.22 -52.88
C ASP A 9 8.94 -7.31 -51.77
N GLY A 10 7.90 -8.11 -51.73
CA GLY A 10 7.79 -9.20 -50.77
C GLY A 10 8.73 -10.35 -51.06
N THR A 11 9.80 -10.46 -50.28
CA THR A 11 10.51 -11.74 -50.09
C THR A 11 11.16 -11.76 -48.70
N ASN A 12 10.64 -12.62 -47.84
CA ASN A 12 11.24 -12.99 -46.56
C ASN A 12 12.58 -13.71 -46.82
N GLN A 13 13.68 -13.09 -46.47
CA GLN A 13 14.96 -13.80 -46.27
C GLN A 13 15.33 -13.69 -44.78
N GLN A 14 15.18 -14.82 -44.09
CA GLN A 14 15.76 -15.05 -42.76
C GLN A 14 17.27 -15.12 -42.87
N VAL A 15 17.97 -14.18 -42.27
CA VAL A 15 19.42 -14.24 -42.10
C VAL A 15 19.73 -14.86 -40.75
N PHE A 16 20.15 -16.11 -40.75
CA PHE A 16 20.72 -16.79 -39.59
C PHE A 16 22.12 -16.26 -39.28
N PHE A 17 22.29 -15.55 -38.16
CA PHE A 17 23.61 -15.33 -37.58
C PHE A 17 23.95 -16.47 -36.63
N SER A 18 24.87 -17.33 -37.07
CA SER A 18 25.49 -18.35 -36.23
C SER A 18 26.53 -17.70 -35.32
N LEU A 19 26.22 -17.55 -34.03
CA LEU A 19 27.17 -17.17 -33.00
C LEU A 19 27.81 -18.42 -32.40
N LYS A 20 29.10 -18.61 -32.66
CA LYS A 20 29.94 -19.60 -31.97
C LYS A 20 30.02 -19.25 -30.48
N LEU A 21 29.65 -20.19 -29.62
CA LEU A 21 29.84 -20.12 -28.19
C LEU A 21 31.33 -20.28 -27.83
N PRO A 22 31.91 -19.42 -27.00
CA PRO A 22 33.20 -19.68 -26.36
C PRO A 22 33.00 -20.35 -24.99
N ASN A 23 33.84 -21.33 -24.78
CA ASN A 23 34.24 -22.07 -23.58
C ASN A 23 33.53 -21.83 -22.22
N THR A 24 33.24 -22.97 -21.62
CA THR A 24 32.60 -23.26 -20.35
C THR A 24 33.27 -22.72 -19.07
N GLU A 25 34.29 -21.87 -19.13
CA GLU A 25 34.91 -21.26 -17.93
C GLU A 25 34.28 -19.93 -17.50
N HIS A 26 33.38 -19.33 -18.27
CA HIS A 26 32.67 -18.10 -17.90
C HIS A 26 31.33 -18.31 -17.21
N LEU A 27 30.84 -19.53 -17.08
CA LEU A 27 29.57 -19.81 -16.40
C LEU A 27 29.67 -19.75 -14.85
N PHE A 28 30.88 -19.82 -14.27
CA PHE A 28 31.07 -19.65 -12.82
C PHE A 28 31.24 -18.19 -12.38
N ALA A 29 31.53 -17.27 -13.28
CA ALA A 29 31.68 -15.85 -12.97
C ALA A 29 30.33 -15.09 -12.89
N ILE A 30 29.25 -15.65 -13.41
CA ILE A 30 27.91 -15.03 -13.40
C ILE A 30 27.13 -15.35 -12.11
N LEU A 31 27.56 -16.33 -11.34
CA LEU A 31 26.86 -16.78 -10.12
C LEU A 31 27.33 -16.11 -8.82
N VAL A 32 28.22 -15.14 -8.89
CA VAL A 32 28.64 -14.28 -7.78
C VAL A 32 28.55 -12.80 -8.19
N LEU A 33 27.48 -12.40 -8.84
CA LEU A 33 27.00 -11.04 -8.69
C LEU A 33 26.35 -10.98 -7.30
N VAL A 34 27.19 -10.85 -6.27
CA VAL A 34 26.82 -10.15 -5.04
C VAL A 34 26.17 -8.86 -5.54
N PHE A 35 24.87 -8.73 -5.38
CA PHE A 35 24.14 -7.48 -5.60
C PHE A 35 24.82 -6.42 -4.73
N GLN A 36 25.81 -5.75 -5.27
CA GLN A 36 26.39 -4.57 -4.67
C GLN A 36 25.27 -3.53 -4.75
N GLN A 37 24.67 -3.21 -3.60
CA GLN A 37 23.65 -2.17 -3.52
C GLN A 37 24.19 -0.94 -4.25
N SER A 38 23.50 -0.48 -5.29
CA SER A 38 23.88 0.77 -5.93
C SER A 38 23.72 1.90 -4.93
N LEU A 39 24.56 2.92 -4.99
CA LEU A 39 24.42 4.11 -4.13
C LEU A 39 23.03 4.75 -4.25
N GLU A 40 22.40 4.63 -5.41
CA GLU A 40 21.03 5.07 -5.68
C GLU A 40 19.98 4.35 -4.81
N ASP A 41 20.21 3.08 -4.47
CA ASP A 41 19.31 2.31 -3.61
C ASP A 41 19.31 2.81 -2.16
N LEU A 42 20.32 3.55 -1.75
CA LEU A 42 20.45 4.13 -0.40
C LEU A 42 19.82 5.53 -0.31
N GLY A 43 19.31 6.09 -1.43
CA GLY A 43 18.84 7.48 -1.56
C GLY A 43 20.02 8.47 -1.57
N THR A 44 19.74 9.78 -1.55
CA THR A 44 20.80 10.79 -1.54
C THR A 44 21.64 10.66 -0.28
N PRO A 45 22.93 10.29 -0.37
CA PRO A 45 23.82 10.21 0.79
C PRO A 45 23.90 11.58 1.47
N LEU A 46 23.99 11.59 2.81
CA LEU A 46 23.98 12.85 3.58
C LEU A 46 25.13 13.80 3.19
N GLN A 47 26.27 13.26 2.76
CA GLN A 47 27.40 14.05 2.25
C GLN A 47 27.09 14.81 0.95
N ASP A 48 26.15 14.29 0.13
CA ASP A 48 25.76 14.89 -1.15
C ASP A 48 24.57 15.83 -1.01
N VAL A 49 23.94 15.87 0.15
CA VAL A 49 22.83 16.78 0.46
C VAL A 49 23.37 18.18 0.74
N THR A 50 22.82 19.16 0.03
CA THR A 50 23.03 20.57 0.38
C THR A 50 22.06 20.97 1.49
N PHE A 51 22.57 21.28 2.67
CA PHE A 51 21.80 21.80 3.79
C PHE A 51 21.91 23.33 3.81
N CYS A 52 20.79 24.02 4.00
CA CYS A 52 20.76 25.46 4.27
C CYS A 52 20.20 25.67 5.66
N VAL A 53 21.08 25.97 6.61
CA VAL A 53 20.69 26.29 7.98
C VAL A 53 20.21 27.73 7.98
N ILE A 54 18.98 27.97 8.43
CA ILE A 54 18.36 29.28 8.51
C ILE A 54 17.93 29.58 9.93
N ASP A 55 18.06 30.84 10.32
CA ASP A 55 17.53 31.38 11.55
C ASP A 55 16.96 32.77 11.27
N LEU A 56 15.86 33.14 11.92
CA LEU A 56 15.14 34.40 11.74
C LEU A 56 14.94 35.09 13.06
N GLU A 57 15.34 36.37 13.14
CA GLU A 57 14.91 37.23 14.22
C GLU A 57 13.65 38.00 13.82
N THR A 58 12.75 38.22 14.78
CA THR A 58 11.42 38.76 14.54
C THR A 58 11.00 39.77 15.59
N THR A 59 9.96 40.57 15.32
CA THR A 59 9.39 41.51 16.31
C THR A 59 8.60 40.80 17.43
N GLY A 60 8.44 39.47 17.35
CA GLY A 60 7.73 38.64 18.33
C GLY A 60 7.42 37.23 17.78
N GLY A 61 6.66 36.45 18.52
CA GLY A 61 6.43 35.01 18.20
C GLY A 61 5.20 34.68 17.35
N LYS A 62 4.38 35.66 16.97
CA LYS A 62 3.09 35.45 16.31
C LYS A 62 3.20 35.69 14.81
N ARG A 63 3.38 34.62 14.01
CA ARG A 63 3.56 34.66 12.53
C ARG A 63 2.56 35.54 11.74
N ASN A 64 1.35 35.78 12.28
CA ASN A 64 0.31 36.55 11.61
C ASN A 64 0.30 38.05 12.08
N ALA A 65 1.10 38.40 13.08
CA ALA A 65 1.12 39.73 13.71
C ALA A 65 2.52 40.32 13.82
N ASP A 66 3.55 39.48 13.81
CA ASP A 66 4.94 39.87 13.95
C ASP A 66 5.68 39.73 12.62
N GLU A 67 6.77 40.53 12.50
CA GLU A 67 7.53 40.68 11.26
C GLU A 67 8.99 40.27 11.45
N ILE A 68 9.65 39.89 10.35
CA ILE A 68 11.07 39.53 10.32
C ILE A 68 11.92 40.82 10.48
N THR A 69 12.94 40.75 11.31
CA THR A 69 13.91 41.86 11.56
C THR A 69 15.33 41.54 11.10
N GLU A 70 15.72 40.25 11.09
CA GLU A 70 16.98 39.79 10.55
C GLU A 70 16.80 38.38 9.95
N ILE A 71 17.54 38.08 8.87
CA ILE A 71 17.65 36.78 8.26
C ILE A 71 19.11 36.36 8.26
N GLY A 72 19.41 35.18 8.82
CA GLY A 72 20.72 34.56 8.75
C GLY A 72 20.61 33.17 8.14
N ALA A 73 21.46 32.87 7.17
CA ALA A 73 21.50 31.52 6.61
C ALA A 73 22.94 31.14 6.23
N ILE A 74 23.23 29.83 6.32
CA ILE A 74 24.52 29.27 5.93
C ILE A 74 24.32 27.95 5.23
N LYS A 75 24.98 27.74 4.10
CA LYS A 75 24.91 26.50 3.31
C LYS A 75 26.10 25.60 3.58
N TYR A 76 25.80 24.33 3.71
CA TYR A 76 26.77 23.24 3.88
C TYR A 76 26.54 22.13 2.88
N ARG A 77 27.62 21.50 2.39
CA ARG A 77 27.59 20.24 1.67
C ARG A 77 28.87 19.46 1.97
N GLY A 78 28.75 18.19 2.33
CA GLY A 78 29.90 17.35 2.71
C GLY A 78 30.72 17.90 3.87
N GLY A 79 30.13 18.72 4.76
CA GLY A 79 30.81 19.40 5.86
C GLY A 79 31.44 20.75 5.49
N GLU A 80 31.50 21.11 4.21
CA GLU A 80 32.07 22.38 3.74
C GLU A 80 31.02 23.48 3.68
N VAL A 81 31.43 24.73 3.99
CA VAL A 81 30.60 25.92 3.85
C VAL A 81 30.59 26.38 2.39
N LEU A 82 29.43 26.39 1.75
CA LEU A 82 29.25 26.83 0.37
C LEU A 82 28.97 28.36 0.27
N GLY A 83 28.45 28.96 1.34
CA GLY A 83 28.12 30.36 1.37
C GLY A 83 27.31 30.78 2.60
N THR A 84 27.20 32.07 2.80
CA THR A 84 26.42 32.69 3.88
C THR A 84 25.51 33.77 3.33
N PHE A 85 24.37 33.95 3.96
CA PHE A 85 23.42 35.03 3.68
C PHE A 85 23.08 35.70 5.00
N GLN A 86 23.18 37.02 5.06
CA GLN A 86 22.79 37.79 6.22
C GLN A 86 22.24 39.15 5.78
N THR A 87 21.11 39.53 6.34
CA THR A 87 20.56 40.87 6.13
C THR A 87 19.63 41.26 7.27
N LEU A 88 19.70 42.53 7.67
CA LEU A 88 18.64 43.17 8.44
C LEU A 88 17.43 43.40 7.52
N VAL A 89 16.24 43.40 8.11
CA VAL A 89 14.97 43.63 7.42
C VAL A 89 14.19 44.69 8.16
N ASP A 90 13.65 45.68 7.42
CA ASP A 90 12.74 46.65 8.00
C ASP A 90 11.35 46.00 8.22
N PRO A 91 10.91 45.79 9.48
CA PRO A 91 9.62 45.20 9.78
C PRO A 91 8.44 46.13 9.51
N GLY A 92 8.69 47.43 9.18
CA GLY A 92 7.66 48.43 8.96
C GLY A 92 6.92 48.87 10.22
N ARG A 93 7.44 48.52 11.36
CA ARG A 93 6.90 48.83 12.67
C ARG A 93 8.02 48.90 13.70
N SER A 94 7.75 49.51 14.84
CA SER A 94 8.73 49.55 15.93
C SER A 94 8.99 48.15 16.50
N ILE A 95 10.26 47.89 16.83
CA ILE A 95 10.65 46.62 17.51
C ILE A 95 10.33 46.79 19.00
N PRO A 96 9.61 45.84 19.62
CA PRO A 96 9.33 45.88 21.05
C PRO A 96 10.61 45.93 21.89
N PRO A 97 10.64 46.68 23.00
CA PRO A 97 11.83 46.79 23.83
C PRO A 97 12.40 45.46 24.32
N GLU A 98 11.55 44.53 24.67
CA GLU A 98 11.93 43.17 25.10
C GLU A 98 12.67 42.41 24.00
N ILE A 99 12.28 42.56 22.74
CA ILE A 99 12.96 41.95 21.59
C ILE A 99 14.30 42.65 21.34
N THR A 100 14.34 43.98 21.45
CA THR A 100 15.60 44.71 21.35
C THR A 100 16.61 44.29 22.43
N VAL A 101 16.17 44.07 23.66
CA VAL A 101 17.03 43.56 24.74
C VAL A 101 17.53 42.15 24.43
N LEU A 102 16.71 41.30 23.84
CA LEU A 102 17.04 39.93 23.51
C LEU A 102 18.03 39.82 22.35
N THR A 103 17.75 40.51 21.24
CA THR A 103 18.46 40.35 19.95
C THR A 103 19.55 41.42 19.73
N GLY A 104 19.52 42.50 20.50
CA GLY A 104 20.34 43.67 20.26
C GLY A 104 19.94 44.49 19.04
N ILE A 105 18.87 44.08 18.30
CA ILE A 105 18.41 44.79 17.10
C ILE A 105 17.48 45.92 17.51
N THR A 106 17.88 47.14 17.17
CA THR A 106 17.09 48.36 17.46
C THR A 106 16.29 48.81 16.23
N SER A 107 15.19 49.53 16.44
CA SER A 107 14.42 50.12 15.34
C SER A 107 15.27 51.04 14.44
N ALA A 108 16.28 51.69 14.99
CA ALA A 108 17.21 52.54 14.22
C ALA A 108 18.10 51.73 13.26
N MET A 109 18.50 50.51 13.65
CA MET A 109 19.30 49.61 12.79
C MET A 109 18.54 49.12 11.57
N VAL A 110 17.25 48.85 11.71
CA VAL A 110 16.41 48.27 10.64
C VAL A 110 15.70 49.33 9.78
N HIS A 111 15.64 50.58 10.22
CA HIS A 111 14.91 51.66 9.53
C HIS A 111 15.35 51.91 8.07
N ARG A 112 16.63 51.63 7.76
CA ARG A 112 17.19 51.76 6.40
C ARG A 112 17.40 50.40 5.71
N ALA A 113 17.01 49.34 6.35
CA ALA A 113 17.10 48.00 5.78
C ALA A 113 16.00 47.76 4.71
N PRO A 114 16.19 46.84 3.77
CA PRO A 114 15.16 46.50 2.80
C PRO A 114 13.95 45.85 3.49
N ARG A 115 12.78 46.03 2.88
CA ARG A 115 11.57 45.27 3.27
C ARG A 115 11.74 43.81 2.94
N VAL A 116 11.01 42.94 3.65
CA VAL A 116 11.09 41.48 3.44
C VAL A 116 10.77 41.09 1.98
N GLU A 117 9.84 41.79 1.34
CA GLU A 117 9.45 41.52 -0.06
C GLU A 117 10.61 41.76 -1.04
N GLN A 118 11.52 42.68 -0.71
CA GLN A 118 12.72 42.98 -1.51
C GLN A 118 13.85 41.98 -1.28
N VAL A 119 13.88 41.35 -0.10
CA VAL A 119 14.88 40.34 0.29
C VAL A 119 14.53 38.97 -0.21
N LEU A 120 13.23 38.63 -0.27
CA LEU A 120 12.74 37.29 -0.62
C LEU A 120 13.29 36.71 -1.94
N PRO A 121 13.40 37.48 -3.06
CA PRO A 121 13.95 36.93 -4.29
C PRO A 121 15.37 36.37 -4.13
N THR A 122 16.26 37.15 -3.53
CA THR A 122 17.66 36.79 -3.30
C THR A 122 17.78 35.66 -2.26
N LEU A 123 16.92 35.65 -1.23
CA LEU A 123 16.88 34.58 -0.26
C LEU A 123 16.44 33.27 -0.92
N LEU A 124 15.40 33.28 -1.77
CA LEU A 124 14.93 32.07 -2.48
C LEU A 124 15.98 31.55 -3.46
N GLU A 125 16.69 32.46 -4.15
CA GLU A 125 17.82 32.09 -5.01
C GLU A 125 18.95 31.46 -4.18
N PHE A 126 19.28 32.07 -3.02
CA PHE A 126 20.25 31.48 -2.10
C PHE A 126 19.76 30.12 -1.56
N LEU A 127 18.50 29.92 -1.23
CA LEU A 127 17.95 28.63 -0.78
C LEU A 127 18.05 27.56 -1.89
N GLY A 128 17.60 27.88 -3.11
CA GLY A 128 17.54 26.91 -4.21
C GLY A 128 16.87 25.60 -3.79
N ASP A 129 17.46 24.47 -4.18
CA ASP A 129 16.98 23.11 -3.85
C ASP A 129 17.53 22.58 -2.52
N ALA A 130 18.18 23.42 -1.69
CA ALA A 130 18.75 22.98 -0.43
C ALA A 130 17.68 22.57 0.58
N VAL A 131 18.03 21.59 1.41
CA VAL A 131 17.22 21.18 2.56
C VAL A 131 17.31 22.26 3.63
N ILE A 132 16.19 22.86 4.00
CA ILE A 132 16.19 23.87 5.09
C ILE A 132 16.36 23.17 6.44
N VAL A 133 17.30 23.68 7.23
CA VAL A 133 17.60 23.23 8.59
C VAL A 133 17.42 24.40 9.56
N GLY A 134 16.87 24.13 10.73
CA GLY A 134 16.77 25.09 11.82
C GLY A 134 16.62 24.40 13.17
N HIS A 135 16.80 25.18 14.23
CA HIS A 135 16.57 24.69 15.59
C HIS A 135 15.15 25.06 16.05
N ASN A 136 14.17 24.19 15.82
CA ASN A 136 12.74 24.46 15.78
C ASN A 136 12.31 25.08 14.45
N VAL A 137 12.81 24.53 13.35
CA VAL A 137 12.64 25.02 11.97
C VAL A 137 11.19 25.33 11.56
N GLY A 138 10.23 24.78 12.29
CA GLY A 138 8.81 25.09 12.08
C GLY A 138 8.48 26.57 12.28
N PHE A 139 9.17 27.25 13.17
CA PHE A 139 9.03 28.69 13.42
C PHE A 139 9.51 29.48 12.20
N ASP A 140 10.75 29.27 11.78
CA ASP A 140 11.37 30.01 10.67
C ASP A 140 10.61 29.82 9.35
N VAL A 141 10.26 28.56 9.01
CA VAL A 141 9.48 28.26 7.80
C VAL A 141 8.08 28.89 7.87
N ALA A 142 7.47 29.00 9.04
CA ALA A 142 6.16 29.64 9.18
C ALA A 142 6.22 31.16 8.91
N PHE A 143 7.25 31.85 9.40
CA PHE A 143 7.49 33.27 9.10
C PHE A 143 7.85 33.49 7.64
N LEU A 144 8.73 32.65 7.07
CA LEU A 144 9.06 32.67 5.64
C LEU A 144 7.80 32.51 4.77
N ASN A 145 6.97 31.55 5.06
CA ASN A 145 5.74 31.30 4.29
C ASN A 145 4.70 32.41 4.47
N SER A 146 4.64 33.05 5.64
CA SER A 146 3.82 34.25 5.85
C SER A 146 4.29 35.42 4.98
N ALA A 147 5.59 35.64 4.90
CA ALA A 147 6.18 36.68 4.06
C ALA A 147 5.98 36.37 2.55
N LEU A 148 6.14 35.13 2.13
CA LEU A 148 5.87 34.70 0.75
C LEU A 148 4.41 34.94 0.36
N ALA A 149 3.47 34.58 1.23
CA ALA A 149 2.02 34.75 0.98
C ALA A 149 1.67 36.26 0.81
N ARG A 150 2.23 37.14 1.67
CA ARG A 150 2.04 38.58 1.53
C ARG A 150 2.61 39.13 0.23
N SER A 151 3.67 38.53 -0.28
CA SER A 151 4.29 38.89 -1.57
C SER A 151 3.60 38.24 -2.78
N GLY A 152 2.46 37.57 -2.60
CA GLY A 152 1.75 36.86 -3.67
C GLY A 152 2.49 35.64 -4.24
N ARG A 153 3.45 35.08 -3.49
CA ARG A 153 4.27 33.94 -3.89
C ARG A 153 3.74 32.64 -3.26
N ASN A 154 4.01 31.53 -3.94
CA ASN A 154 3.69 30.20 -3.39
C ASN A 154 4.49 29.95 -2.10
N ALA A 155 3.88 29.21 -1.17
CA ALA A 155 4.56 28.77 0.04
C ALA A 155 5.74 27.86 -0.33
N TRP A 156 6.83 27.99 0.42
CA TRP A 156 7.95 27.06 0.31
C TRP A 156 7.53 25.66 0.80
N SER A 157 7.74 24.64 -0.03
CA SER A 157 7.29 23.25 0.21
C SER A 157 8.42 22.22 0.21
N GLY A 158 9.68 22.69 0.25
CA GLY A 158 10.85 21.79 0.22
C GLY A 158 11.02 20.95 1.49
N THR A 159 12.03 20.12 1.48
CA THR A 159 12.39 19.26 2.62
C THR A 159 13.00 20.08 3.74
N LYS A 160 12.60 19.82 4.99
CA LYS A 160 13.14 20.47 6.18
C LYS A 160 13.62 19.48 7.23
N VAL A 161 14.65 19.87 7.97
CA VAL A 161 15.25 19.10 9.07
C VAL A 161 15.23 19.96 10.34
N ASP A 162 14.70 19.42 11.43
CA ASP A 162 14.60 20.10 12.73
C ASP A 162 15.64 19.53 13.70
N THR A 163 16.71 20.30 13.95
CA THR A 163 17.78 19.89 14.86
C THR A 163 17.31 19.76 16.30
N LEU A 164 16.30 20.51 16.76
CA LEU A 164 15.70 20.36 18.09
C LEU A 164 15.01 19.00 18.23
N ALA A 165 14.25 18.58 17.22
CA ALA A 165 13.58 17.29 17.22
C ALA A 165 14.58 16.12 17.19
N ILE A 166 15.66 16.26 16.41
CA ILE A 166 16.74 15.25 16.35
C ILE A 166 17.52 15.22 17.66
N ALA A 167 17.88 16.38 18.24
CA ALA A 167 18.59 16.46 19.52
C ALA A 167 17.80 15.80 20.66
N ARG A 168 16.49 16.09 20.75
CA ARG A 168 15.59 15.39 21.69
C ARG A 168 15.58 13.88 21.51
N ARG A 169 15.91 13.40 20.33
CA ARG A 169 15.97 11.97 20.03
C ARG A 169 17.31 11.34 20.38
N LEU A 170 18.43 11.99 20.00
CA LEU A 170 19.77 11.41 20.06
C LEU A 170 20.50 11.68 21.37
N ILE A 171 20.28 12.86 21.98
CA ILE A 171 21.03 13.33 23.14
C ILE A 171 20.13 13.74 24.31
N ARG A 172 18.96 13.13 24.41
CA ARG A 172 17.90 13.47 25.36
C ARG A 172 18.37 13.57 26.81
N ASP A 173 19.13 12.60 27.25
CA ASP A 173 19.51 12.44 28.66
C ASP A 173 20.95 12.91 28.90
N GLU A 174 21.61 13.47 27.88
CA GLU A 174 23.01 13.92 27.94
C GLU A 174 23.13 15.42 28.26
N ALA A 175 22.12 16.22 27.92
CA ALA A 175 22.12 17.66 28.15
C ALA A 175 20.99 18.10 29.10
N PRO A 176 21.18 19.16 29.90
CA PRO A 176 20.16 19.65 30.84
C PRO A 176 18.86 20.06 30.19
N ASN A 177 18.93 20.63 28.99
CA ASN A 177 17.81 20.92 28.12
C ASN A 177 18.29 20.99 26.66
N HIS A 178 17.35 21.21 25.72
CA HIS A 178 17.64 21.20 24.29
C HIS A 178 17.55 22.59 23.64
N LYS A 179 17.74 23.68 24.42
CA LYS A 179 17.91 25.04 23.85
C LYS A 179 19.26 25.10 23.13
N LEU A 180 19.33 25.81 22.02
CA LEU A 180 20.55 25.94 21.22
C LEU A 180 21.74 26.46 22.06
N SER A 181 21.53 27.49 22.87
CA SER A 181 22.56 28.05 23.76
C SER A 181 23.08 27.02 24.80
N THR A 182 22.19 26.20 25.33
CA THR A 182 22.60 25.15 26.28
C THR A 182 23.39 24.04 25.59
N LEU A 183 22.93 23.61 24.40
CA LEU A 183 23.61 22.57 23.63
C LEU A 183 24.98 23.04 23.14
N ALA A 184 25.06 24.26 22.58
CA ALA A 184 26.32 24.82 22.10
C ALA A 184 27.37 24.91 23.21
N LYS A 185 26.98 25.39 24.39
CA LYS A 185 27.86 25.48 25.58
C LYS A 185 28.23 24.08 26.10
N TYR A 186 27.26 23.18 26.25
CA TYR A 186 27.48 21.85 26.81
C TYR A 186 28.37 20.97 25.92
N LEU A 187 28.15 21.05 24.61
CA LEU A 187 28.90 20.29 23.59
C LEU A 187 30.17 21.04 23.13
N ARG A 188 30.43 22.25 23.67
CA ARG A 188 31.60 23.10 23.39
C ARG A 188 31.78 23.40 21.91
N PHE A 189 30.69 23.79 21.24
CA PHE A 189 30.76 24.19 19.83
C PHE A 189 31.61 25.47 19.65
N PRO A 190 32.34 25.61 18.53
CA PRO A 190 33.11 26.80 18.23
C PRO A 190 32.22 28.04 18.04
N ASN A 191 31.03 27.86 17.44
CA ASN A 191 30.06 28.92 17.30
C ASN A 191 29.10 28.93 18.48
N GLN A 192 28.96 30.10 19.12
CA GLN A 192 28.01 30.28 20.22
C GLN A 192 26.85 31.15 19.77
N PRO A 193 25.59 30.79 20.07
CA PRO A 193 24.44 31.58 19.71
C PRO A 193 24.43 32.92 20.49
N SER A 194 24.06 33.99 19.81
CA SER A 194 24.09 35.35 20.35
C SER A 194 22.76 36.11 20.19
N HIS A 195 21.71 35.42 19.76
CA HIS A 195 20.45 36.01 19.27
C HIS A 195 20.68 36.98 18.10
N ARG A 196 21.60 36.62 17.22
CA ARG A 196 21.80 37.19 15.91
C ARG A 196 21.66 36.07 14.89
N ALA A 197 20.81 36.26 13.89
CA ALA A 197 20.37 35.22 13.00
C ALA A 197 21.52 34.41 12.34
N LEU A 198 22.61 35.05 11.91
CA LEU A 198 23.73 34.32 11.31
C LEU A 198 24.55 33.52 12.35
N ASP A 199 24.74 34.07 13.57
CA ASP A 199 25.48 33.36 14.62
C ASP A 199 24.69 32.15 15.11
N ASP A 200 23.36 32.26 15.26
CA ASP A 200 22.47 31.20 15.64
C ASP A 200 22.39 30.13 14.53
N ALA A 201 22.39 30.53 13.24
CA ALA A 201 22.49 29.61 12.12
C ALA A 201 23.82 28.85 12.10
N LYS A 202 24.97 29.49 12.41
CA LYS A 202 26.27 28.82 12.53
C LYS A 202 26.29 27.80 13.68
N ALA A 203 25.82 28.20 14.87
CA ALA A 203 25.72 27.28 16.02
C ALA A 203 24.77 26.11 15.75
N THR A 204 23.69 26.35 15.02
CA THR A 204 22.78 25.28 14.54
C THR A 204 23.44 24.36 13.51
N GLY A 205 24.37 24.89 12.68
CA GLY A 205 25.19 24.13 11.76
C GLY A 205 26.13 23.18 12.49
N ASP A 206 26.83 23.65 13.54
CA ASP A 206 27.68 22.81 14.40
C ASP A 206 26.85 21.68 15.05
N LEU A 207 25.68 22.02 15.56
CA LEU A 207 24.75 21.05 16.12
C LEU A 207 24.29 20.03 15.06
N LEU A 208 23.98 20.47 13.83
CA LEU A 208 23.60 19.58 12.73
C LEU A 208 24.71 18.55 12.50
N HIS A 209 25.96 18.97 12.31
CA HIS A 209 27.08 18.06 12.04
C HIS A 209 27.28 17.05 13.18
N TYR A 210 27.23 17.50 14.42
CA TYR A 210 27.30 16.64 15.60
C TYR A 210 26.17 15.59 15.63
N LEU A 211 24.95 16.00 15.31
CA LEU A 211 23.79 15.11 15.27
C LEU A 211 23.86 14.12 14.09
N LEU A 212 24.40 14.52 12.93
CA LEU A 212 24.60 13.65 11.78
C LEU A 212 25.61 12.53 12.09
N GLU A 213 26.72 12.86 12.77
CA GLU A 213 27.69 11.88 13.23
C GLU A 213 27.04 10.84 14.15
N ARG A 214 26.28 11.29 15.14
CA ARG A 214 25.53 10.40 16.04
C ARG A 214 24.47 9.56 15.34
N ALA A 215 23.78 10.13 14.36
CA ALA A 215 22.76 9.46 13.59
C ALA A 215 23.34 8.34 12.71
N SER A 216 24.57 8.51 12.22
CA SER A 216 25.25 7.50 11.41
C SER A 216 25.42 6.18 12.17
N ALA A 217 25.72 6.23 13.47
CA ALA A 217 25.80 5.06 14.35
C ALA A 217 24.47 4.30 14.51
N LEU A 218 23.35 4.89 14.10
CA LEU A 218 22.02 4.28 14.06
C LEU A 218 21.60 3.85 12.64
N GLY A 219 22.56 3.81 11.70
CA GLY A 219 22.30 3.43 10.30
C GLY A 219 21.52 4.47 9.52
N VAL A 220 21.59 5.76 9.88
CA VAL A 220 21.04 6.87 9.10
C VAL A 220 22.04 7.21 8.00
N LEU A 221 21.75 6.79 6.76
CA LEU A 221 22.67 6.92 5.63
C LEU A 221 22.23 8.01 4.63
N GLY A 222 20.97 8.39 4.63
CA GLY A 222 20.43 9.35 3.68
C GLY A 222 19.40 10.30 4.30
N LEU A 223 19.00 11.28 3.49
CA LEU A 223 18.09 12.35 3.90
C LEU A 223 16.73 11.81 4.41
N ASP A 224 16.19 10.78 3.77
CA ASP A 224 14.91 10.19 4.18
C ASP A 224 14.99 9.53 5.54
N ASP A 225 16.12 8.88 5.85
CA ASP A 225 16.37 8.29 7.16
C ASP A 225 16.43 9.38 8.22
N LEU A 226 17.12 10.50 7.91
CA LEU A 226 17.24 11.65 8.80
C LEU A 226 15.88 12.28 9.09
N ALA A 227 15.06 12.47 8.07
CA ALA A 227 13.71 13.04 8.19
C ALA A 227 12.74 12.17 9.01
N GLN A 228 12.98 10.86 9.05
CA GLN A 228 12.19 9.92 9.85
C GLN A 228 12.70 9.78 11.29
N LEU A 229 13.96 10.09 11.55
CA LEU A 229 14.61 9.88 12.85
C LEU A 229 13.87 10.51 14.03
N PRO A 230 13.32 11.76 13.97
CA PRO A 230 12.53 12.33 15.06
C PRO A 230 11.23 11.59 15.34
N LYS A 231 10.65 10.93 14.30
CA LYS A 231 9.40 10.17 14.40
C LYS A 231 9.62 8.79 15.03
N ILE A 232 10.86 8.31 15.07
CA ILE A 232 11.22 7.05 15.72
C ILE A 232 11.15 7.29 17.23
N GLN A 233 10.00 6.96 17.83
CA GLN A 233 9.80 7.06 19.27
C GLN A 233 10.80 6.14 20.02
N ARG A 234 10.93 6.33 21.34
CA ARG A 234 11.69 5.42 22.24
C ARG A 234 11.10 4.02 22.19
N HIS A 235 11.38 3.28 21.13
CA HIS A 235 11.03 1.87 21.10
C HIS A 235 12.05 1.11 21.94
N PRO A 236 11.63 0.21 22.86
CA PRO A 236 12.56 -0.59 23.66
C PRO A 236 13.60 -1.35 22.81
N GLN A 237 13.24 -1.59 21.54
CA GLN A 237 14.08 -2.31 20.58
C GLN A 237 14.79 -1.36 19.57
N ALA A 238 15.00 -0.08 19.90
CA ALA A 238 15.66 0.89 19.00
C ALA A 238 17.06 0.44 18.56
N LYS A 239 17.80 -0.32 19.41
CA LYS A 239 19.10 -0.91 19.06
C LYS A 239 19.03 -1.85 17.84
N LYS A 240 17.86 -2.47 17.57
CA LYS A 240 17.65 -3.35 16.42
C LYS A 240 17.44 -2.59 15.10
N LEU A 241 17.38 -1.27 15.14
CA LEU A 241 17.30 -0.43 13.93
C LEU A 241 18.48 -0.69 12.97
N ARG A 242 19.65 -1.07 13.50
CA ARG A 242 20.80 -1.51 12.72
C ARG A 242 20.51 -2.67 11.76
N LEU A 243 19.53 -3.53 12.08
CA LEU A 243 19.12 -4.62 11.19
C LEU A 243 18.49 -4.12 9.88
N THR A 244 18.21 -2.82 9.75
CA THR A 244 17.66 -2.20 8.56
C THR A 244 18.72 -1.56 7.65
N GLU A 245 20.00 -1.61 8.01
CA GLU A 245 21.09 -0.94 7.27
C GLU A 245 21.25 -1.47 5.85
N SER A 246 21.13 -2.79 5.68
CA SER A 246 21.26 -3.46 4.38
C SER A 246 20.01 -3.41 3.52
N LEU A 247 18.89 -2.84 4.00
CA LEU A 247 17.63 -2.81 3.26
C LEU A 247 17.67 -1.73 2.17
N PRO A 248 17.39 -2.11 0.90
CA PRO A 248 17.32 -1.16 -0.22
C PRO A 248 16.04 -0.32 -0.19
N ARG A 249 16.03 0.77 -0.97
CA ARG A 249 14.83 1.60 -1.18
C ARG A 249 14.01 1.17 -2.40
N LYS A 250 14.03 -0.11 -2.72
CA LYS A 250 13.30 -0.73 -3.82
C LYS A 250 12.03 -1.43 -3.35
N PRO A 251 11.09 -1.70 -4.26
CA PRO A 251 9.96 -2.58 -3.99
C PRO A 251 10.44 -3.98 -3.59
N GLY A 252 9.66 -4.66 -2.77
CA GLY A 252 9.98 -6.03 -2.41
C GLY A 252 9.24 -6.56 -1.19
N VAL A 253 9.64 -7.75 -0.78
CA VAL A 253 9.11 -8.48 0.38
C VAL A 253 10.18 -8.60 1.45
N TYR A 254 9.80 -8.39 2.71
CA TYR A 254 10.69 -8.53 3.86
C TYR A 254 10.15 -9.55 4.85
N ARG A 255 11.09 -10.23 5.53
CA ARG A 255 10.80 -11.23 6.55
C ARG A 255 11.49 -10.88 7.86
N PHE A 256 10.74 -10.94 8.96
CA PHE A 256 11.29 -10.88 10.30
C PHE A 256 11.51 -12.31 10.81
N LEU A 257 12.73 -12.62 11.24
CA LEU A 257 13.11 -13.95 11.71
C LEU A 257 13.53 -13.89 13.18
N ASN A 258 13.26 -14.98 13.92
CA ASN A 258 13.75 -15.15 15.28
C ASN A 258 15.19 -15.73 15.27
N GLU A 259 15.71 -16.00 16.45
CA GLU A 259 17.06 -16.58 16.65
C GLU A 259 17.21 -17.97 16.01
N ARG A 260 16.11 -18.74 15.91
CA ARG A 260 16.08 -20.08 15.29
C ARG A 260 15.93 -20.04 13.77
N GLY A 261 15.86 -18.87 13.17
CA GLY A 261 15.61 -18.71 11.73
C GLY A 261 14.15 -18.90 11.31
N GLU A 262 13.20 -19.01 12.26
CA GLU A 262 11.79 -19.13 11.94
C GLU A 262 11.22 -17.77 11.49
N VAL A 263 10.46 -17.76 10.42
CA VAL A 263 9.80 -16.56 9.90
C VAL A 263 8.62 -16.16 10.80
N LEU A 264 8.76 -15.05 11.48
CA LEU A 264 7.75 -14.50 12.39
C LEU A 264 6.68 -13.69 11.66
N TYR A 265 7.09 -12.94 10.64
CA TYR A 265 6.24 -12.04 9.86
C TYR A 265 6.79 -11.87 8.44
N VAL A 266 5.91 -11.77 7.46
CA VAL A 266 6.19 -11.41 6.07
C VAL A 266 5.40 -10.14 5.75
N GLY A 267 6.01 -9.22 5.03
CA GLY A 267 5.32 -8.02 4.55
C GLY A 267 5.94 -7.49 3.27
N LYS A 268 5.14 -6.76 2.50
CA LYS A 268 5.55 -6.09 1.26
C LYS A 268 5.79 -4.60 1.46
N ALA A 269 6.54 -4.01 0.57
CA ALA A 269 6.79 -2.58 0.53
C ALA A 269 7.09 -2.10 -0.87
N THR A 270 6.74 -0.86 -1.19
CA THR A 270 7.26 -0.11 -2.36
C THR A 270 8.66 0.43 -2.09
N ASN A 271 9.00 0.60 -0.81
CA ASN A 271 10.31 0.96 -0.32
C ASN A 271 10.59 0.13 0.95
N LEU A 272 11.38 -0.93 0.80
CA LEU A 272 11.69 -1.89 1.88
C LEU A 272 12.25 -1.20 3.11
N ARG A 273 13.26 -0.32 2.92
CA ARG A 273 13.94 0.36 4.04
C ARG A 273 12.97 1.27 4.81
N ALA A 274 12.26 2.14 4.11
CA ALA A 274 11.31 3.07 4.73
C ALA A 274 10.21 2.32 5.49
N ARG A 275 9.68 1.26 4.90
CA ARG A 275 8.61 0.45 5.49
C ARG A 275 9.07 -0.28 6.76
N VAL A 276 10.20 -0.95 6.71
CA VAL A 276 10.70 -1.70 7.87
C VAL A 276 11.08 -0.76 9.01
N ARG A 277 11.70 0.38 8.72
CA ARG A 277 12.02 1.40 9.73
C ARG A 277 10.77 1.99 10.39
N SER A 278 9.64 2.07 9.68
CA SER A 278 8.39 2.59 10.24
C SER A 278 7.85 1.75 11.42
N TYR A 279 8.20 0.48 11.54
CA TYR A 279 7.85 -0.34 12.71
C TYR A 279 8.47 0.16 14.00
N PHE A 280 9.62 0.83 13.93
CA PHE A 280 10.33 1.40 15.08
C PHE A 280 9.86 2.81 15.44
N SER A 281 8.97 3.44 14.64
CA SER A 281 8.65 4.86 14.80
C SER A 281 7.38 5.12 15.61
N SER A 282 6.25 4.55 15.26
CA SER A 282 4.96 5.00 15.79
C SER A 282 3.98 3.91 16.16
N ASP A 283 4.30 2.67 15.84
CA ASP A 283 3.38 1.57 16.03
C ASP A 283 3.41 1.03 17.46
N ARG A 284 2.55 1.58 18.33
CA ARG A 284 2.39 1.17 19.73
C ARG A 284 1.54 -0.09 19.92
N ARG A 285 1.13 -0.77 18.84
CA ARG A 285 0.36 -1.99 18.97
C ARG A 285 1.20 -3.07 19.66
N ARG A 286 0.69 -3.64 20.75
CA ARG A 286 1.34 -4.73 21.53
C ARG A 286 1.95 -5.84 20.64
N LYS A 287 1.30 -6.11 19.51
CA LYS A 287 1.73 -7.12 18.54
C LYS A 287 3.02 -6.76 17.82
N VAL A 288 3.20 -5.47 17.47
CA VAL A 288 4.42 -4.98 16.80
C VAL A 288 5.58 -4.97 17.79
N GLU A 289 5.36 -4.54 19.02
CA GLU A 289 6.37 -4.58 20.06
C GLU A 289 6.84 -6.02 20.31
N GLN A 290 5.92 -6.98 20.39
CA GLN A 290 6.25 -8.39 20.55
C GLN A 290 7.03 -8.91 19.34
N LEU A 291 6.60 -8.61 18.11
CA LEU A 291 7.30 -8.98 16.88
C LEU A 291 8.76 -8.48 16.93
N LEU A 292 8.96 -7.18 17.17
CA LEU A 292 10.30 -6.60 17.20
C LEU A 292 11.18 -7.16 18.34
N ARG A 293 10.59 -7.48 19.50
CA ARG A 293 11.31 -8.11 20.61
C ARG A 293 11.89 -9.47 20.21
N GLU A 294 11.12 -10.27 19.48
CA GLU A 294 11.51 -11.62 19.05
C GLU A 294 12.39 -11.63 17.78
N THR A 295 12.36 -10.55 16.98
CA THR A 295 13.15 -10.45 15.74
C THR A 295 14.64 -10.36 16.05
N GLN A 296 15.44 -11.20 15.39
CA GLN A 296 16.90 -11.16 15.44
C GLN A 296 17.55 -10.91 14.08
N LYS A 297 16.82 -11.21 12.99
CA LYS A 297 17.28 -11.02 11.62
C LYS A 297 16.15 -10.48 10.76
N ILE A 298 16.48 -9.66 9.77
CA ILE A 298 15.57 -9.20 8.74
C ILE A 298 16.15 -9.62 7.40
N GLU A 299 15.36 -10.34 6.62
CA GLU A 299 15.68 -10.74 5.25
C GLU A 299 14.75 -10.04 4.30
N HIS A 300 15.15 -9.91 3.05
CA HIS A 300 14.34 -9.29 2.01
C HIS A 300 14.61 -9.91 0.65
N ASP A 301 13.62 -9.81 -0.22
CA ASP A 301 13.72 -10.08 -1.65
C ASP A 301 13.32 -8.81 -2.38
N ILE A 302 14.15 -8.37 -3.33
CA ILE A 302 13.87 -7.21 -4.17
C ILE A 302 12.95 -7.68 -5.30
N CYS A 303 11.92 -6.90 -5.61
CA CYS A 303 11.00 -7.14 -6.70
C CYS A 303 11.16 -6.07 -7.78
N SER A 304 10.84 -6.44 -9.03
CA SER A 304 10.85 -5.52 -10.17
C SER A 304 9.75 -4.45 -10.05
N GLY A 305 8.64 -4.81 -9.37
CA GLY A 305 7.50 -3.91 -9.23
C GLY A 305 6.58 -4.26 -8.05
N THR A 306 5.52 -3.48 -7.94
CA THR A 306 4.56 -3.59 -6.85
C THR A 306 3.71 -4.86 -6.93
N LEU A 307 3.36 -5.30 -8.15
CA LEU A 307 2.61 -6.55 -8.33
C LEU A 307 3.41 -7.76 -7.88
N GLU A 308 4.68 -7.83 -8.29
CA GLU A 308 5.57 -8.92 -7.89
C GLU A 308 5.70 -8.98 -6.36
N ALA A 309 5.87 -7.83 -5.71
CA ALA A 309 5.94 -7.77 -4.26
C ALA A 309 4.63 -8.22 -3.58
N GLU A 310 3.46 -7.92 -4.17
CA GLU A 310 2.17 -8.37 -3.66
C GLU A 310 1.99 -9.88 -3.77
N VAL A 311 2.30 -10.44 -4.93
CA VAL A 311 2.20 -11.89 -5.20
C VAL A 311 3.21 -12.66 -4.35
N LEU A 312 4.45 -12.20 -4.30
CA LEU A 312 5.51 -12.85 -3.50
C LEU A 312 5.18 -12.82 -1.99
N GLU A 313 4.59 -11.74 -1.47
CA GLU A 313 4.09 -11.70 -0.09
C GLU A 313 3.07 -12.82 0.16
N VAL A 314 2.08 -12.99 -0.73
CA VAL A 314 1.06 -14.04 -0.62
C VAL A 314 1.71 -15.42 -0.63
N ARG A 315 2.57 -15.71 -1.61
CA ARG A 315 3.29 -16.99 -1.74
C ARG A 315 4.13 -17.31 -0.50
N GLN A 316 4.85 -16.31 0.03
CA GLN A 316 5.68 -16.50 1.23
C GLN A 316 4.85 -16.68 2.50
N ILE A 317 3.73 -15.95 2.67
CA ILE A 317 2.84 -16.16 3.81
C ILE A 317 2.26 -17.58 3.80
N GLN A 318 1.88 -18.09 2.64
CA GLN A 318 1.38 -19.46 2.50
C GLN A 318 2.47 -20.51 2.79
N LYS A 319 3.70 -20.27 2.31
CA LYS A 319 4.85 -21.16 2.51
C LYS A 319 5.27 -21.24 3.98
N PHE A 320 5.49 -20.10 4.62
CA PHE A 320 6.05 -20.03 5.97
C PHE A 320 4.99 -20.01 7.08
N ARG A 321 3.75 -19.65 6.78
CA ARG A 321 2.62 -19.53 7.73
C ARG A 321 2.97 -18.73 8.99
N PRO A 322 3.56 -17.51 8.86
CA PRO A 322 4.19 -16.78 9.94
C PRO A 322 3.19 -16.46 11.06
N ARG A 323 3.62 -16.54 12.32
CA ARG A 323 2.75 -16.36 13.49
C ARG A 323 2.04 -15.01 13.52
N PHE A 324 2.71 -13.95 13.10
CA PHE A 324 2.18 -12.59 13.17
C PHE A 324 1.33 -12.17 11.96
N ASN A 325 1.34 -12.91 10.84
CA ASN A 325 0.41 -12.66 9.73
C ASN A 325 -0.99 -13.21 10.05
N ARG A 326 -2.03 -12.52 9.59
CA ARG A 326 -3.43 -12.96 9.69
C ARG A 326 -4.04 -13.31 8.33
N ARG A 327 -3.74 -12.49 7.30
CA ARG A 327 -4.23 -12.69 5.93
C ARG A 327 -3.47 -13.84 5.26
N SER A 328 -4.03 -14.38 4.20
CA SER A 328 -3.44 -15.44 3.35
C SER A 328 -3.00 -16.72 4.08
N LYS A 329 -3.43 -16.89 5.35
CA LYS A 329 -3.24 -18.12 6.16
C LYS A 329 -4.51 -18.92 6.30
N ASN A 330 -5.66 -18.33 5.95
CA ASN A 330 -6.97 -18.89 6.22
C ASN A 330 -7.49 -19.79 5.09
N TRP A 331 -6.72 -19.97 4.01
CA TRP A 331 -7.12 -20.82 2.91
C TRP A 331 -7.59 -22.24 3.31
N PRO A 332 -7.09 -22.89 4.39
CA PRO A 332 -7.64 -24.17 4.82
C PRO A 332 -9.09 -24.07 5.34
N LYS A 333 -9.53 -22.88 5.74
CA LYS A 333 -10.90 -22.61 6.23
C LYS A 333 -11.86 -22.22 5.12
N TYR A 334 -11.37 -22.04 3.89
CA TYR A 334 -12.22 -21.69 2.75
C TYR A 334 -13.26 -22.77 2.50
N ALA A 335 -14.45 -22.33 2.14
CA ALA A 335 -15.60 -23.17 1.84
C ALA A 335 -16.18 -22.82 0.47
N TYR A 336 -16.96 -23.71 -0.07
CA TYR A 336 -17.67 -23.55 -1.33
C TYR A 336 -19.16 -23.76 -1.11
N VAL A 337 -19.98 -23.03 -1.86
CA VAL A 337 -21.39 -23.36 -2.05
C VAL A 337 -21.47 -24.28 -3.25
N LYS A 338 -21.97 -25.48 -3.04
CA LYS A 338 -22.14 -26.56 -4.05
C LYS A 338 -23.58 -26.69 -4.43
N LEU A 339 -23.90 -26.62 -5.70
CA LEU A 339 -25.19 -27.08 -6.27
C LEU A 339 -25.00 -28.48 -6.83
N THR A 340 -25.69 -29.47 -6.23
CA THR A 340 -25.49 -30.94 -6.46
C THR A 340 -26.19 -31.41 -7.73
N LEU A 341 -25.70 -31.02 -8.92
CA LEU A 341 -26.35 -31.30 -10.21
C LEU A 341 -26.48 -32.80 -10.52
N GLY A 342 -25.58 -33.65 -10.00
CA GLY A 342 -25.66 -35.10 -10.12
C GLY A 342 -26.73 -35.78 -9.25
N GLU A 343 -27.43 -35.03 -8.37
CA GLU A 343 -28.59 -35.59 -7.63
C GLU A 343 -29.86 -35.44 -8.47
N ARG A 344 -30.76 -36.43 -8.37
CA ARG A 344 -32.09 -36.40 -9.01
C ARG A 344 -32.87 -35.12 -8.76
N PHE A 345 -32.74 -34.55 -7.57
CA PHE A 345 -33.28 -33.23 -7.17
C PHE A 345 -32.14 -32.44 -6.55
N PRO A 346 -31.41 -31.63 -7.33
CA PRO A 346 -30.29 -30.83 -6.86
C PRO A 346 -30.62 -29.92 -5.68
N ARG A 347 -29.64 -29.67 -4.82
CA ARG A 347 -29.76 -28.78 -3.65
C ARG A 347 -28.48 -28.04 -3.42
N LEU A 348 -28.55 -26.97 -2.61
CA LEU A 348 -27.37 -26.31 -2.13
C LEU A 348 -26.76 -27.02 -0.92
N SER A 349 -25.45 -27.04 -0.86
CA SER A 349 -24.69 -27.53 0.30
C SER A 349 -23.39 -26.74 0.47
N VAL A 350 -22.90 -26.68 1.71
CA VAL A 350 -21.61 -26.05 2.00
C VAL A 350 -20.57 -27.15 2.16
N VAL A 351 -19.51 -27.05 1.36
CA VAL A 351 -18.41 -28.03 1.36
C VAL A 351 -17.07 -27.31 1.52
N ARG A 352 -16.06 -28.04 2.00
CA ARG A 352 -14.71 -27.49 2.17
C ARG A 352 -13.80 -27.70 0.96
N GLU A 353 -14.14 -28.64 0.11
CA GLU A 353 -13.34 -29.03 -1.04
C GLU A 353 -14.22 -29.19 -2.26
N GLN A 354 -13.71 -28.80 -3.41
CA GLN A 354 -14.29 -29.15 -4.68
C GLN A 354 -13.93 -30.61 -5.00
N LYS A 355 -14.84 -31.32 -5.66
CA LYS A 355 -14.60 -32.64 -6.18
C LYS A 355 -14.74 -32.63 -7.69
N ASP A 356 -14.13 -33.59 -8.35
CA ASP A 356 -14.35 -33.83 -9.78
C ASP A 356 -15.67 -34.60 -9.92
N ASP A 357 -16.77 -33.86 -9.80
CA ASP A 357 -18.14 -34.40 -9.89
C ASP A 357 -19.03 -33.45 -10.72
N GLU A 358 -20.19 -33.94 -11.10
CA GLU A 358 -21.21 -33.16 -11.82
C GLU A 358 -21.91 -32.19 -10.86
N ALA A 359 -21.19 -31.13 -10.41
CA ALA A 359 -21.73 -30.12 -9.55
C ALA A 359 -21.20 -28.74 -9.93
N PHE A 360 -22.00 -27.72 -9.67
CA PHE A 360 -21.54 -26.33 -9.76
C PHE A 360 -21.03 -25.88 -8.39
N TYR A 361 -19.88 -25.18 -8.39
CA TYR A 361 -19.25 -24.65 -7.18
C TYR A 361 -19.07 -23.14 -7.26
N LEU A 362 -19.63 -22.42 -6.29
CA LEU A 362 -19.38 -21.00 -6.10
C LEU A 362 -18.39 -20.82 -4.94
N GLY A 363 -17.29 -20.14 -5.19
CA GLY A 363 -16.25 -19.87 -4.20
C GLY A 363 -14.84 -20.02 -4.76
N PRO A 364 -13.82 -20.14 -3.90
CA PRO A 364 -13.92 -20.28 -2.44
C PRO A 364 -14.36 -18.98 -1.74
N VAL A 365 -15.02 -19.13 -0.60
CA VAL A 365 -15.36 -18.01 0.28
C VAL A 365 -14.63 -18.16 1.62
N SER A 366 -14.53 -17.04 2.35
CA SER A 366 -13.63 -16.92 3.51
C SER A 366 -13.89 -17.88 4.67
N SER A 367 -15.13 -18.38 4.80
CA SER A 367 -15.53 -19.27 5.89
C SER A 367 -16.79 -20.08 5.57
N HIS A 368 -17.02 -21.11 6.36
CA HIS A 368 -18.26 -21.90 6.31
C HIS A 368 -19.49 -21.03 6.66
N SER A 369 -19.35 -20.08 7.58
CA SER A 369 -20.42 -19.14 7.92
C SER A 369 -20.81 -18.29 6.71
N THR A 370 -19.83 -17.68 6.03
CA THR A 370 -20.08 -16.89 4.82
C THR A 370 -20.74 -17.73 3.72
N ALA A 371 -20.31 -19.00 3.55
CA ALA A 371 -20.94 -19.89 2.59
C ALA A 371 -22.41 -20.20 2.97
N ARG A 372 -22.73 -20.29 4.24
CA ARG A 372 -24.11 -20.46 4.72
C ARG A 372 -24.95 -19.22 4.42
N ASP A 373 -24.43 -18.01 4.71
CA ASP A 373 -25.11 -16.76 4.38
C ASP A 373 -25.45 -16.65 2.89
N ILE A 374 -24.53 -17.13 2.03
CA ILE A 374 -24.75 -17.18 0.57
C ILE A 374 -25.85 -18.19 0.22
N VAL A 375 -25.85 -19.39 0.82
CA VAL A 375 -26.92 -20.37 0.62
C VAL A 375 -28.27 -19.77 1.01
N ASP A 376 -28.35 -19.15 2.19
CA ASP A 376 -29.58 -18.50 2.67
C ASP A 376 -30.05 -17.36 1.76
N ALA A 377 -29.11 -16.59 1.15
CA ALA A 377 -29.44 -15.57 0.17
C ALA A 377 -30.05 -16.17 -1.11
N ILE A 378 -29.44 -17.23 -1.64
CA ILE A 378 -29.95 -17.91 -2.85
C ILE A 378 -31.33 -18.54 -2.57
N GLU A 379 -31.48 -19.25 -1.45
CA GLU A 379 -32.73 -19.89 -1.04
C GLU A 379 -33.85 -18.90 -0.69
N ALA A 380 -33.51 -17.65 -0.41
CA ALA A 380 -34.52 -16.59 -0.26
C ALA A 380 -35.19 -16.20 -1.59
N VAL A 381 -34.54 -16.49 -2.72
CA VAL A 381 -35.05 -16.14 -4.08
C VAL A 381 -35.50 -17.41 -4.81
N VAL A 382 -34.70 -18.46 -4.76
CA VAL A 382 -34.93 -19.70 -5.51
C VAL A 382 -35.44 -20.79 -4.57
N PRO A 383 -36.62 -21.37 -4.79
CA PRO A 383 -37.24 -22.32 -3.88
C PRO A 383 -36.66 -23.72 -3.99
N LEU A 384 -35.33 -23.86 -3.95
CA LEU A 384 -34.67 -25.17 -3.96
C LEU A 384 -35.03 -25.98 -2.71
N ARG A 385 -34.96 -27.32 -2.81
CA ARG A 385 -35.12 -28.17 -1.63
C ARG A 385 -34.00 -27.93 -0.61
N ARG A 386 -34.36 -27.88 0.66
CA ARG A 386 -33.40 -27.63 1.77
C ARG A 386 -33.02 -28.93 2.50
N CYS A 387 -33.81 -29.98 2.35
CA CYS A 387 -33.57 -31.23 3.06
C CYS A 387 -32.38 -32.00 2.50
N THR A 388 -31.66 -32.70 3.38
CA THR A 388 -30.52 -33.55 3.03
C THR A 388 -30.91 -35.02 2.80
N GLN A 389 -32.15 -35.39 3.09
CA GLN A 389 -32.65 -36.74 2.97
C GLN A 389 -32.72 -37.15 1.48
N ARG A 390 -32.46 -38.42 1.21
CA ARG A 390 -32.64 -38.99 -0.12
C ARG A 390 -34.14 -38.97 -0.47
N VAL A 391 -34.46 -38.40 -1.61
CA VAL A 391 -35.85 -38.37 -2.09
C VAL A 391 -36.24 -39.76 -2.54
N PRO A 392 -37.33 -40.35 -2.01
CA PRO A 392 -37.77 -41.68 -2.37
C PRO A 392 -38.31 -41.68 -3.82
N LYS A 393 -38.29 -42.88 -4.47
CA LYS A 393 -38.82 -43.03 -5.83
C LYS A 393 -40.35 -42.92 -5.89
N THR A 394 -41.01 -43.24 -4.81
CA THR A 394 -42.48 -43.11 -4.65
C THR A 394 -42.80 -42.15 -3.52
N ALA A 395 -43.88 -41.38 -3.67
CA ALA A 395 -44.32 -40.43 -2.62
C ALA A 395 -44.64 -41.20 -1.32
N THR A 396 -43.92 -40.90 -0.24
CA THR A 396 -44.04 -41.62 1.02
C THR A 396 -44.36 -40.74 2.20
N ALA A 397 -44.29 -39.41 2.03
CA ALA A 397 -44.47 -38.45 3.10
C ALA A 397 -45.24 -37.20 2.67
N GLY A 398 -45.88 -36.54 3.61
CA GLY A 398 -46.44 -35.20 3.40
C GLY A 398 -45.34 -34.16 3.17
N PRO A 399 -45.71 -32.94 2.72
CA PRO A 399 -44.76 -31.89 2.49
C PRO A 399 -44.04 -31.49 3.81
N CYS A 400 -42.73 -31.28 3.75
CA CYS A 400 -41.95 -30.81 4.88
C CYS A 400 -42.35 -29.39 5.33
N VAL A 401 -42.00 -28.96 6.56
CA VAL A 401 -42.37 -27.66 7.11
C VAL A 401 -41.99 -26.51 6.18
N SER A 402 -40.78 -26.53 5.63
CA SER A 402 -40.32 -25.46 4.69
C SER A 402 -41.18 -25.38 3.43
N ALA A 403 -41.72 -26.49 2.95
CA ALA A 403 -42.65 -26.51 1.81
C ALA A 403 -44.07 -26.08 2.22
N GLN A 404 -44.50 -26.40 3.43
CA GLN A 404 -45.80 -25.95 3.94
C GLN A 404 -45.88 -24.42 4.07
N ILE A 405 -44.78 -23.78 4.48
CA ILE A 405 -44.69 -22.34 4.60
C ILE A 405 -44.23 -21.64 3.29
N GLY A 406 -44.11 -22.38 2.20
CA GLY A 406 -43.81 -21.84 0.85
C GLY A 406 -42.37 -21.37 0.63
N THR A 407 -41.42 -21.72 1.52
CA THR A 407 -40.03 -21.30 1.41
C THR A 407 -39.12 -22.27 0.63
N SER A 408 -39.63 -23.45 0.28
CA SER A 408 -38.91 -24.45 -0.54
C SER A 408 -39.88 -25.38 -1.23
N VAL A 409 -39.39 -26.05 -2.27
CA VAL A 409 -40.14 -27.13 -2.95
C VAL A 409 -39.81 -28.47 -2.30
N CYS A 410 -40.81 -29.34 -2.09
CA CYS A 410 -40.64 -30.65 -1.49
C CYS A 410 -40.95 -31.79 -2.50
N PRO A 411 -39.92 -32.36 -3.13
CA PRO A 411 -40.11 -33.49 -4.03
C PRO A 411 -40.64 -34.78 -3.35
N CYS A 412 -40.44 -34.92 -2.03
CA CYS A 412 -40.89 -36.11 -1.28
C CYS A 412 -42.41 -36.25 -1.25
N SER A 413 -43.16 -35.18 -1.48
CA SER A 413 -44.62 -35.19 -1.51
C SER A 413 -45.21 -35.80 -2.81
N GLY A 414 -44.37 -36.05 -3.82
CA GLY A 414 -44.80 -36.51 -5.14
C GLY A 414 -45.55 -35.49 -6.00
N LYS A 415 -45.72 -34.26 -5.50
CA LYS A 415 -46.42 -33.18 -6.24
C LYS A 415 -45.50 -32.47 -7.24
N VAL A 416 -44.20 -32.69 -7.19
CA VAL A 416 -43.17 -32.04 -8.01
C VAL A 416 -42.52 -33.11 -8.87
N THR A 417 -42.57 -32.96 -10.20
CA THR A 417 -41.89 -33.82 -11.15
C THR A 417 -40.43 -33.41 -11.33
N GLU A 418 -39.61 -34.30 -11.88
CA GLU A 418 -38.21 -33.97 -12.18
C GLU A 418 -38.09 -32.82 -13.20
N GLU A 419 -38.97 -32.82 -14.19
CA GLU A 419 -39.01 -31.78 -15.23
C GLU A 419 -39.33 -30.40 -14.64
N SER A 420 -40.36 -30.30 -13.81
CA SER A 420 -40.72 -29.01 -13.17
C SER A 420 -39.65 -28.55 -12.17
N TYR A 421 -38.93 -29.48 -11.56
CA TYR A 421 -37.83 -29.15 -10.66
C TYR A 421 -36.56 -28.72 -11.41
N SER A 422 -36.30 -29.32 -12.59
CA SER A 422 -35.15 -28.96 -13.43
C SER A 422 -35.21 -27.48 -13.86
N GLU A 423 -36.41 -26.95 -14.15
CA GLU A 423 -36.56 -25.52 -14.47
C GLU A 423 -36.08 -24.59 -13.33
N ILE A 424 -36.35 -24.97 -12.07
CA ILE A 424 -35.87 -24.24 -10.88
C ILE A 424 -34.34 -24.32 -10.79
N VAL A 425 -33.77 -25.49 -11.07
CA VAL A 425 -32.31 -25.71 -11.04
C VAL A 425 -31.63 -24.96 -12.16
N ASP A 426 -32.18 -24.95 -13.37
CA ASP A 426 -31.66 -24.25 -14.53
C ASP A 426 -31.71 -22.71 -14.30
N TYR A 427 -32.79 -22.25 -13.68
CA TYR A 427 -32.86 -20.85 -13.23
C TYR A 427 -31.75 -20.51 -12.24
N ALA A 428 -31.56 -21.35 -11.21
CA ALA A 428 -30.50 -21.14 -10.20
C ALA A 428 -29.10 -21.15 -10.84
N LEU A 429 -28.82 -22.14 -11.70
CA LEU A 429 -27.54 -22.27 -12.38
C LEU A 429 -27.26 -21.09 -13.30
N SER A 430 -28.27 -20.69 -14.11
CA SER A 430 -28.18 -19.52 -14.99
C SER A 430 -27.92 -18.23 -14.19
N ALA A 431 -28.61 -18.07 -13.05
CA ALA A 431 -28.44 -16.90 -12.18
C ALA A 431 -27.06 -16.87 -11.49
N LEU A 432 -26.51 -18.02 -11.13
CA LEU A 432 -25.19 -18.11 -10.50
C LEU A 432 -24.04 -17.97 -11.50
N SER A 433 -24.24 -18.34 -12.78
CA SER A 433 -23.18 -18.42 -13.78
C SER A 433 -23.22 -17.30 -14.83
N LYS A 434 -24.41 -16.75 -15.18
CA LYS A 434 -24.56 -15.81 -16.30
C LYS A 434 -25.39 -14.56 -15.97
N HIS A 435 -26.38 -14.67 -15.09
CA HIS A 435 -27.40 -13.67 -14.84
C HIS A 435 -27.57 -13.34 -13.36
N PRO A 436 -26.53 -12.83 -12.67
CA PRO A 436 -26.56 -12.58 -11.22
C PRO A 436 -27.66 -11.60 -10.80
N GLU A 437 -28.12 -10.71 -11.70
CA GLU A 437 -29.23 -9.81 -11.46
C GLU A 437 -30.53 -10.54 -11.10
N ARG A 438 -30.73 -11.79 -11.58
CA ARG A 438 -31.89 -12.62 -11.23
C ARG A 438 -31.94 -13.00 -9.76
N LEU A 439 -30.82 -12.98 -9.04
CA LEU A 439 -30.76 -13.18 -7.60
C LEU A 439 -30.70 -11.85 -6.86
N LEU A 440 -29.90 -10.91 -7.33
CA LEU A 440 -29.61 -9.67 -6.60
C LEU A 440 -30.78 -8.67 -6.62
N HIS A 441 -31.52 -8.54 -7.73
CA HIS A 441 -32.69 -7.66 -7.79
C HIS A 441 -33.81 -8.09 -6.83
N PRO A 442 -34.27 -9.38 -6.82
CA PRO A 442 -35.29 -9.80 -5.85
C PRO A 442 -34.87 -9.68 -4.40
N LEU A 443 -33.56 -9.84 -4.10
CA LEU A 443 -33.03 -9.62 -2.74
C LEU A 443 -33.13 -8.15 -2.34
N ARG A 444 -32.84 -7.24 -3.27
CA ARG A 444 -32.98 -5.79 -3.06
C ARG A 444 -34.43 -5.40 -2.83
N GLU A 445 -35.35 -5.92 -3.64
CA GLU A 445 -36.79 -5.66 -3.50
C GLU A 445 -37.31 -6.16 -2.14
N LYS A 446 -36.95 -7.38 -1.73
CA LYS A 446 -37.30 -7.92 -0.41
C LYS A 446 -36.72 -7.09 0.74
N MET A 447 -35.46 -6.67 0.63
CA MET A 447 -34.83 -5.79 1.62
C MET A 447 -35.57 -4.47 1.76
N THR A 448 -35.96 -3.86 0.62
CA THR A 448 -36.71 -2.60 0.61
C THR A 448 -38.10 -2.78 1.22
N ALA A 449 -38.79 -3.88 0.90
CA ALA A 449 -40.10 -4.21 1.47
C ALA A 449 -40.05 -4.41 2.99
N LEU A 450 -39.03 -5.12 3.49
CA LEU A 450 -38.81 -5.28 4.95
C LEU A 450 -38.53 -3.94 5.64
N ALA A 451 -37.73 -3.09 5.01
CA ALA A 451 -37.44 -1.76 5.56
C ALA A 451 -38.69 -0.86 5.59
N SER A 452 -39.56 -0.91 4.57
CA SER A 452 -40.84 -0.18 4.53
C SER A 452 -41.81 -0.66 5.61
N GLN A 453 -41.74 -1.93 5.99
CA GLN A 453 -42.50 -2.53 7.11
C GLN A 453 -41.86 -2.29 8.48
N GLN A 454 -40.80 -1.47 8.57
CA GLN A 454 -40.01 -1.20 9.79
C GLN A 454 -39.33 -2.44 10.41
N ARG A 455 -39.18 -3.53 9.65
CA ARG A 455 -38.49 -4.77 10.05
C ARG A 455 -36.98 -4.62 9.78
N PHE A 456 -36.35 -3.65 10.44
CA PHE A 456 -34.97 -3.23 10.15
C PHE A 456 -33.92 -4.29 10.44
N GLU A 457 -34.11 -5.15 11.45
CA GLU A 457 -33.19 -6.24 11.77
C GLU A 457 -33.15 -7.26 10.64
N GLU A 458 -34.31 -7.72 10.16
CA GLU A 458 -34.43 -8.67 9.06
C GLU A 458 -33.92 -8.07 7.74
N ALA A 459 -34.20 -6.79 7.49
CA ALA A 459 -33.64 -6.08 6.33
C ALA A 459 -32.10 -6.01 6.42
N SER A 460 -31.55 -5.83 7.62
CA SER A 460 -30.10 -5.80 7.82
C SER A 460 -29.47 -7.17 7.65
N GLU A 461 -30.08 -8.24 8.15
CA GLU A 461 -29.60 -9.61 7.91
C GLU A 461 -29.62 -9.97 6.43
N LEU A 462 -30.73 -9.68 5.74
CA LEU A 462 -30.86 -9.95 4.31
C LEU A 462 -29.83 -9.15 3.51
N ARG A 463 -29.52 -7.91 3.92
CA ARG A 463 -28.47 -7.10 3.30
C ARG A 463 -27.10 -7.73 3.44
N GLU A 464 -26.72 -8.23 4.63
CA GLU A 464 -25.43 -8.87 4.85
C GLU A 464 -25.31 -10.18 4.02
N ARG A 465 -26.38 -10.97 3.92
CA ARG A 465 -26.45 -12.18 3.08
C ARG A 465 -26.33 -11.84 1.58
N ALA A 466 -27.06 -10.83 1.10
CA ALA A 466 -26.98 -10.35 -0.27
C ALA A 466 -25.59 -9.79 -0.62
N ALA A 467 -24.96 -9.08 0.33
CA ALA A 467 -23.59 -8.59 0.16
C ALA A 467 -22.57 -9.75 0.09
N ALA A 468 -22.74 -10.80 0.87
CA ALA A 468 -21.89 -11.98 0.81
C ALA A 468 -22.01 -12.68 -0.56
N LEU A 469 -23.23 -12.84 -1.07
CA LEU A 469 -23.49 -13.43 -2.41
C LEU A 469 -22.90 -12.55 -3.53
N SER A 470 -23.18 -11.24 -3.53
CA SER A 470 -22.66 -10.31 -4.54
C SER A 470 -21.13 -10.33 -4.59
N ASN A 471 -20.47 -10.28 -3.42
CA ASN A 471 -19.02 -10.38 -3.34
C ASN A 471 -18.47 -11.72 -3.83
N ALA A 472 -19.15 -12.84 -3.57
CA ALA A 472 -18.72 -14.15 -4.02
C ALA A 472 -18.82 -14.27 -5.55
N LEU A 473 -19.93 -13.81 -6.14
CA LEU A 473 -20.14 -13.79 -7.59
C LEU A 473 -19.12 -12.88 -8.29
N GLN A 474 -18.87 -11.68 -7.76
CA GLN A 474 -17.90 -10.77 -8.31
C GLN A 474 -16.48 -11.36 -8.31
N ARG A 475 -16.06 -11.99 -7.20
CA ARG A 475 -14.75 -12.64 -7.09
C ARG A 475 -14.61 -13.82 -8.02
N ALA A 476 -15.65 -14.67 -8.12
CA ALA A 476 -15.65 -15.80 -9.03
C ALA A 476 -15.50 -15.33 -10.48
N ASN A 477 -16.23 -14.29 -10.88
CA ASN A 477 -16.12 -13.70 -12.21
C ASN A 477 -14.73 -13.10 -12.48
N GLN A 478 -14.14 -12.37 -11.53
CA GLN A 478 -12.79 -11.83 -11.67
C GLN A 478 -11.74 -12.91 -11.91
N VAL A 479 -11.82 -14.02 -11.18
CA VAL A 479 -10.93 -15.16 -11.34
C VAL A 479 -11.14 -15.82 -12.71
N GLU A 480 -12.38 -16.00 -13.13
CA GLU A 480 -12.72 -16.63 -14.42
C GLU A 480 -12.22 -15.76 -15.59
N VAL A 481 -12.42 -14.44 -15.54
CA VAL A 481 -11.90 -13.50 -16.55
C VAL A 481 -10.39 -13.59 -16.66
N LEU A 482 -9.66 -13.63 -15.54
CA LEU A 482 -8.20 -13.73 -15.56
C LEU A 482 -7.70 -15.06 -16.11
N ARG A 483 -8.41 -16.16 -15.83
CA ARG A 483 -8.04 -17.47 -16.34
C ARG A 483 -8.33 -17.62 -17.83
N SER A 484 -9.51 -17.20 -18.25
CA SER A 484 -9.93 -17.26 -19.65
C SER A 484 -9.14 -16.32 -20.55
N ALA A 485 -8.55 -15.26 -19.99
CA ALA A 485 -7.70 -14.32 -20.70
C ALA A 485 -6.37 -14.93 -21.19
N GLY A 486 -6.00 -16.11 -20.67
CA GLY A 486 -4.77 -16.80 -21.08
C GLY A 486 -3.50 -16.04 -20.68
N ARG A 487 -2.68 -15.69 -21.66
CA ARG A 487 -1.49 -14.86 -21.47
C ARG A 487 -1.86 -13.38 -21.54
N ILE A 488 -1.49 -12.64 -20.51
CA ILE A 488 -1.66 -11.19 -20.44
C ILE A 488 -0.28 -10.56 -20.29
N VAL A 489 0.05 -9.57 -21.11
CA VAL A 489 1.29 -8.79 -21.02
C VAL A 489 0.92 -7.33 -20.83
N LEU A 490 1.39 -6.74 -19.73
CA LEU A 490 1.08 -5.37 -19.31
C LEU A 490 2.35 -4.55 -19.21
N GLU A 491 2.29 -3.30 -19.64
CA GLU A 491 3.29 -2.28 -19.33
C GLU A 491 2.82 -1.50 -18.11
N VAL A 492 3.66 -1.45 -17.10
CA VAL A 492 3.40 -0.76 -15.84
C VAL A 492 4.33 0.47 -15.80
N PRO A 493 3.81 1.69 -15.66
CA PRO A 493 4.63 2.90 -15.58
C PRO A 493 5.69 2.76 -14.49
N ASP A 494 6.94 3.11 -14.82
CA ASP A 494 8.11 3.09 -13.95
C ASP A 494 8.55 1.69 -13.45
N GLU A 495 7.79 0.63 -13.74
CA GLU A 495 8.08 -0.74 -13.29
C GLU A 495 8.44 -1.69 -14.46
N GLY A 496 8.15 -1.29 -15.72
CA GLY A 496 8.43 -2.09 -16.91
C GLY A 496 7.31 -3.06 -17.29
N THR A 497 7.66 -4.21 -17.88
CA THR A 497 6.70 -5.16 -18.44
C THR A 497 6.45 -6.32 -17.48
N THR A 498 5.18 -6.66 -17.28
CA THR A 498 4.74 -7.78 -16.43
C THR A 498 3.92 -8.78 -17.24
N THR A 499 4.20 -10.06 -17.08
CA THR A 499 3.48 -11.16 -17.74
C THR A 499 2.67 -11.98 -16.73
N LEU A 500 1.41 -12.21 -17.06
CA LEU A 500 0.52 -13.11 -16.34
C LEU A 500 0.14 -14.28 -17.25
N LEU A 501 0.05 -15.48 -16.70
CA LEU A 501 -0.48 -16.66 -17.38
C LEU A 501 -1.65 -17.22 -16.58
N GLN A 502 -2.85 -17.23 -17.17
CA GLN A 502 -4.09 -17.62 -16.50
C GLN A 502 -4.31 -16.90 -15.15
N GLY A 503 -3.89 -15.63 -15.09
CA GLY A 503 -3.99 -14.77 -13.91
C GLY A 503 -2.90 -14.96 -12.85
N GLN A 504 -1.95 -15.87 -13.04
CA GLN A 504 -0.79 -16.03 -12.16
C GLN A 504 0.41 -15.26 -12.70
N LEU A 505 1.19 -14.66 -11.80
CA LEU A 505 2.41 -13.95 -12.18
C LEU A 505 3.50 -14.93 -12.58
N VAL A 506 4.05 -14.73 -13.79
CA VAL A 506 5.17 -15.51 -14.32
C VAL A 506 6.46 -14.75 -14.01
N GLU A 507 7.34 -15.36 -13.24
CA GLU A 507 8.69 -14.84 -12.98
C GLU A 507 9.49 -14.89 -14.28
N ASN A 508 10.20 -13.79 -14.63
CA ASN A 508 10.94 -13.56 -15.85
C ASN A 508 11.42 -14.85 -16.56
N ILE A 509 10.67 -15.28 -17.57
CA ILE A 509 11.12 -16.35 -18.45
C ILE A 509 11.98 -15.70 -19.55
N ALA A 510 13.30 -15.81 -19.38
CA ALA A 510 14.25 -15.47 -20.45
C ALA A 510 14.19 -16.46 -21.62
N ASP A 511 13.53 -17.63 -21.46
CA ASP A 511 13.45 -18.67 -22.47
C ASP A 511 12.01 -18.96 -22.89
N SER A 512 11.72 -18.66 -24.15
CA SER A 512 10.44 -18.91 -24.82
C SER A 512 10.05 -20.39 -24.94
N ASN A 513 10.95 -21.32 -24.66
CA ASN A 513 10.73 -22.76 -24.84
C ASN A 513 10.10 -23.48 -23.62
N GLU A 514 10.13 -22.88 -22.41
CA GLU A 514 9.43 -23.46 -21.26
C GLU A 514 7.93 -23.12 -21.23
N LEU A 515 7.48 -22.14 -21.98
CA LEU A 515 6.07 -21.75 -22.10
C LEU A 515 5.21 -22.80 -22.82
N GLU A 516 5.79 -23.62 -23.70
CA GLU A 516 5.05 -24.69 -24.42
C GLU A 516 4.76 -25.92 -23.54
N SER A 517 5.50 -26.13 -22.45
CA SER A 517 5.30 -27.26 -21.55
C SER A 517 4.19 -27.06 -20.52
N CYS A 518 3.78 -25.83 -20.24
CA CYS A 518 2.58 -25.51 -19.47
C CYS A 518 1.35 -25.70 -20.35
N ARG A 519 0.99 -26.96 -20.62
CA ARG A 519 -0.23 -27.31 -21.37
C ARG A 519 -1.45 -26.72 -20.67
N ILE A 520 -2.08 -25.79 -21.37
CA ILE A 520 -3.37 -25.21 -21.07
C ILE A 520 -4.35 -26.39 -20.88
N SER A 521 -4.74 -26.64 -19.66
CA SER A 521 -5.88 -27.49 -19.39
C SER A 521 -7.12 -26.67 -19.77
N ASN A 522 -7.62 -26.90 -20.98
CA ASN A 522 -8.83 -26.25 -21.53
C ASN A 522 -10.11 -26.69 -20.81
N ASN A 523 -10.04 -27.24 -19.61
CA ASN A 523 -11.22 -27.57 -18.85
C ASN A 523 -11.60 -26.40 -17.93
N PRO A 524 -12.62 -25.58 -18.28
CA PRO A 524 -13.07 -24.45 -17.47
C PRO A 524 -13.64 -24.85 -16.10
N LEU A 525 -13.82 -26.15 -15.87
CA LEU A 525 -14.33 -26.73 -14.63
C LEU A 525 -13.22 -27.26 -13.72
N LYS A 526 -11.93 -27.09 -14.10
CA LYS A 526 -10.84 -27.61 -13.26
C LYS A 526 -10.75 -26.84 -11.95
N THR A 527 -10.90 -27.59 -10.87
CA THR A 527 -10.82 -27.13 -9.48
C THR A 527 -9.58 -26.28 -9.25
N THR A 528 -9.77 -24.99 -8.89
CA THR A 528 -8.67 -24.12 -8.47
C THR A 528 -8.12 -24.60 -7.13
N ASP A 529 -6.81 -24.83 -7.04
CA ASP A 529 -6.21 -25.04 -5.72
C ASP A 529 -6.49 -23.81 -4.84
N LYS A 530 -6.96 -24.06 -3.63
CA LYS A 530 -7.24 -22.99 -2.65
C LYS A 530 -6.05 -22.08 -2.41
N LYS A 531 -4.84 -22.55 -2.65
CA LYS A 531 -3.61 -21.76 -2.52
C LYS A 531 -3.47 -20.75 -3.64
N GLU A 532 -3.84 -21.12 -4.85
CA GLU A 532 -3.74 -20.24 -6.03
C GLU A 532 -4.73 -19.09 -5.98
N ILE A 533 -5.86 -19.30 -5.30
CA ILE A 533 -6.95 -18.31 -5.30
C ILE A 533 -6.56 -17.00 -4.61
N ASP A 534 -5.74 -17.05 -3.57
CA ASP A 534 -5.27 -15.83 -2.89
C ASP A 534 -4.38 -14.98 -3.82
N GLU A 535 -3.58 -15.64 -4.67
CA GLU A 535 -2.77 -14.97 -5.69
C GLU A 535 -3.66 -14.37 -6.79
N LEU A 536 -4.63 -15.14 -7.31
CA LEU A 536 -5.57 -14.64 -8.32
C LEU A 536 -6.38 -13.44 -7.82
N TRP A 537 -6.83 -13.46 -6.56
CA TRP A 537 -7.51 -12.30 -5.96
C TRP A 537 -6.56 -11.11 -5.75
N CYS A 538 -5.32 -11.38 -5.42
CA CYS A 538 -4.29 -10.34 -5.31
C CYS A 538 -4.09 -9.64 -6.66
N VAL A 539 -3.88 -10.41 -7.72
CA VAL A 539 -3.71 -9.92 -9.09
C VAL A 539 -4.95 -9.17 -9.56
N ALA A 540 -6.16 -9.74 -9.37
CA ALA A 540 -7.42 -9.08 -9.75
C ALA A 540 -7.60 -7.73 -9.03
N THR A 541 -7.31 -7.68 -7.74
CA THR A 541 -7.42 -6.46 -6.95
C THR A 541 -6.42 -5.39 -7.41
N TRP A 542 -5.18 -5.80 -7.69
CA TRP A 542 -4.14 -4.91 -8.17
C TRP A 542 -4.46 -4.35 -9.55
N LEU A 543 -4.90 -5.20 -10.50
CA LEU A 543 -5.33 -4.78 -11.83
C LEU A 543 -6.47 -3.77 -11.77
N ASN A 544 -7.50 -4.03 -10.97
CA ASN A 544 -8.63 -3.12 -10.81
C ASN A 544 -8.22 -1.75 -10.22
N ALA A 545 -7.29 -1.75 -9.26
CA ALA A 545 -6.85 -0.52 -8.62
C ALA A 545 -5.99 0.36 -9.54
N ARG A 546 -5.22 -0.26 -10.44
CA ARG A 546 -4.29 0.44 -11.35
C ARG A 546 -4.74 0.47 -12.81
N ALA A 547 -5.92 -0.05 -13.13
CA ALA A 547 -6.43 -0.14 -14.50
C ALA A 547 -6.25 1.16 -15.35
N PRO A 548 -6.47 2.38 -14.81
CA PRO A 548 -6.28 3.61 -15.60
C PRO A 548 -4.82 3.90 -15.98
N GLU A 549 -3.86 3.32 -15.25
CA GLU A 549 -2.42 3.57 -15.42
C GLU A 549 -1.75 2.52 -16.31
N LEU A 550 -2.39 1.35 -16.47
CA LEU A 550 -1.82 0.21 -17.14
C LEU A 550 -2.04 0.27 -18.66
N ARG A 551 -1.02 -0.15 -19.42
CA ARG A 551 -1.13 -0.35 -20.86
C ARG A 551 -1.10 -1.83 -21.19
N LEU A 552 -2.18 -2.33 -21.80
CA LEU A 552 -2.25 -3.71 -22.28
C LEU A 552 -1.43 -3.83 -23.57
N LEU A 553 -0.38 -4.66 -23.53
CA LEU A 553 0.47 -4.95 -24.69
C LEU A 553 -0.01 -6.18 -25.45
N HIS A 554 -0.44 -7.22 -24.72
CA HIS A 554 -0.94 -8.47 -25.30
C HIS A 554 -1.96 -9.12 -24.37
N CYS A 555 -2.96 -9.80 -24.99
CA CYS A 555 -3.91 -10.65 -24.29
C CYS A 555 -4.46 -11.70 -25.26
N ASP A 556 -4.44 -12.98 -24.88
CA ASP A 556 -4.92 -14.06 -25.74
C ASP A 556 -6.44 -14.00 -25.94
N ALA A 557 -7.19 -13.55 -24.92
CA ALA A 557 -8.64 -13.35 -24.99
C ALA A 557 -9.05 -12.05 -24.27
N PRO A 558 -10.20 -11.44 -24.62
CA PRO A 558 -10.62 -10.16 -24.03
C PRO A 558 -10.74 -10.19 -22.52
N LEU A 559 -10.17 -9.20 -21.84
CA LEU A 559 -10.31 -8.95 -20.39
C LEU A 559 -11.65 -8.32 -20.02
N PHE A 560 -12.74 -8.72 -20.66
CA PHE A 560 -14.06 -8.14 -20.38
C PHE A 560 -14.81 -8.98 -19.35
N SER A 561 -15.28 -8.34 -18.30
CA SER A 561 -16.29 -8.92 -17.44
C SER A 561 -17.59 -9.10 -18.24
N GLN A 562 -18.11 -10.29 -18.30
CA GLN A 562 -19.42 -10.57 -18.89
C GLN A 562 -20.56 -9.99 -18.04
N TYR A 563 -20.27 -9.50 -16.84
CA TYR A 563 -21.26 -8.97 -15.93
C TYR A 563 -21.15 -7.44 -15.82
N PRO A 564 -22.26 -6.73 -15.81
CA PRO A 564 -22.28 -5.34 -15.34
C PRO A 564 -21.78 -5.29 -13.89
N SER A 565 -21.34 -4.11 -13.45
CA SER A 565 -20.89 -3.95 -12.05
C SER A 565 -22.02 -4.42 -11.12
N LEU A 566 -21.71 -5.39 -10.27
CA LEU A 566 -22.68 -5.95 -9.33
C LEU A 566 -22.99 -4.94 -8.23
N ASP A 567 -24.23 -4.97 -7.76
CA ASP A 567 -24.70 -4.10 -6.69
C ASP A 567 -23.88 -4.23 -5.41
N ASP A 568 -23.33 -3.10 -4.92
CA ASP A 568 -22.70 -3.03 -3.60
C ASP A 568 -23.74 -2.76 -2.52
N PHE A 569 -24.23 -3.82 -1.89
CA PHE A 569 -25.20 -3.74 -0.80
C PHE A 569 -24.66 -3.06 0.47
N ARG A 570 -23.35 -2.77 0.57
CA ARG A 570 -22.72 -2.12 1.73
C ARG A 570 -22.73 -0.60 1.64
N GLN A 571 -22.77 -0.02 0.43
CA GLN A 571 -22.74 1.44 0.25
C GLN A 571 -24.06 2.14 0.65
N THR A 572 -25.13 1.42 0.91
CA THR A 572 -26.42 1.98 1.30
C THR A 572 -26.41 2.65 2.71
N LYS A 573 -25.33 2.58 3.46
CA LYS A 573 -25.20 3.23 4.79
C LYS A 573 -25.19 4.76 4.77
N SER A 574 -24.92 5.42 3.64
CA SER A 574 -24.77 6.87 3.59
C SER A 574 -26.00 7.66 3.13
N ARG A 575 -27.12 7.00 2.78
CA ARG A 575 -28.34 7.68 2.29
C ARG A 575 -29.58 7.55 3.18
N LEU A 576 -29.53 6.86 4.29
CA LEU A 576 -30.57 6.94 5.30
C LEU A 576 -30.32 8.21 6.13
N ILE A 577 -30.79 9.34 5.59
CA ILE A 577 -30.94 10.60 6.31
C ILE A 577 -31.75 10.30 7.57
N ARG A 578 -31.17 10.56 8.74
CA ARG A 578 -31.91 10.61 10.00
C ARG A 578 -32.97 11.69 9.84
N PRO A 579 -34.26 11.42 10.11
CA PRO A 579 -35.23 12.49 10.20
C PRO A 579 -34.76 13.43 11.32
N GLY A 580 -34.69 14.72 10.97
CA GLY A 580 -34.22 15.76 11.87
C GLY A 580 -35.00 15.73 13.21
N ARG A 581 -34.25 15.96 14.28
CA ARG A 581 -34.80 16.47 15.55
C ARG A 581 -34.90 17.98 15.44
#